data_1f66241c47367fbd755909348667fe3f
#
_entry.id   1f66241c47367fbd755909348667fe3f
#
_cell.length_a   1.000
_cell.length_b   1.000
_cell.length_c   1.000
_cell.angle_alpha   90.00
_cell.angle_beta   90.00
_cell.angle_gamma   90.00
#
_symmetry.space_group_name_H-M   'P 1'
#
loop_
_entity.id
_entity.type
_entity.pdbx_description
1 polymer ?
#
loop_
_entity_poly.entity_id
_entity_poly.type
_entity_poly.pdbx_seq_one_letter_code
_entity_poly.pdbx_strand_id
1 'polypeptide(L)'
;RKSYRRSENSARVFGELWRVLYETKADRVYIVQPHPLGHVAFLSIQFEVKRKGIAGMRENIQSLPMSEVAVFAKSLAENLFMFYSDIDSQVKDRVVKSLLSTNGCRSVAIKRLNSSQDWVGNIFCEFTDDTGMGEDELHKVLHEAAVNIQYILPEFREVKL
;
A
#
# COMPACT_ATOMS: atom_id res chain seq x y z
N ARG A 1 15.17 -13.77 18.80
CA ARG A 1 14.35 -14.68 18.09
C ARG A 1 13.13 -14.06 17.47
N LYS A 2 12.21 -13.48 18.25
CA LYS A 2 11.14 -12.68 17.66
C LYS A 2 11.72 -11.49 16.90
N SER A 3 12.73 -10.81 17.44
CA SER A 3 13.38 -9.67 16.78
C SER A 3 14.16 -10.08 15.53
N TYR A 4 14.85 -11.22 15.57
CA TYR A 4 15.57 -11.75 14.41
C TYR A 4 14.60 -12.12 13.29
N ARG A 5 13.53 -12.84 13.60
CA ARG A 5 12.50 -13.24 12.63
C ARG A 5 11.80 -12.03 12.04
N ARG A 6 11.55 -11.01 12.87
CA ARG A 6 10.95 -9.75 12.41
C ARG A 6 11.84 -9.01 11.42
N SER A 7 13.15 -8.93 11.69
CA SER A 7 14.14 -8.34 10.79
C SER A 7 14.17 -9.08 9.45
N GLU A 8 14.20 -10.40 9.51
CA GLU A 8 14.23 -11.27 8.35
C GLU A 8 12.96 -11.10 7.51
N ASN A 9 11.78 -11.07 8.15
CA ASN A 9 10.51 -10.85 7.48
C ASN A 9 10.44 -9.45 6.86
N SER A 10 10.91 -8.43 7.56
CA SER A 10 10.95 -7.07 7.03
C SER A 10 11.84 -6.98 5.79
N ALA A 11 13.00 -7.63 5.80
CA ALA A 11 13.87 -7.68 4.64
C ALA A 11 13.20 -8.35 3.43
N ARG A 12 12.43 -9.41 3.67
CA ARG A 12 11.67 -10.09 2.62
C ARG A 12 10.57 -9.20 2.05
N VAL A 13 9.87 -8.46 2.90
CA VAL A 13 8.84 -7.51 2.46
C VAL A 13 9.48 -6.44 1.57
N PHE A 14 10.58 -5.80 2.01
CA PHE A 14 11.29 -4.81 1.21
C PHE A 14 11.78 -5.39 -0.11
N GLY A 15 12.32 -6.61 -0.09
CA GLY A 15 12.77 -7.28 -1.31
C GLY A 15 11.68 -7.44 -2.35
N GLU A 16 10.47 -7.82 -1.91
CA GLU A 16 9.32 -7.94 -2.80
C GLU A 16 8.82 -6.59 -3.31
N LEU A 17 8.83 -5.56 -2.48
CA LEU A 17 8.46 -4.22 -2.93
C LEU A 17 9.44 -3.69 -3.98
N TRP A 18 10.76 -3.92 -3.79
CA TRP A 18 11.77 -3.56 -4.79
C TRP A 18 11.55 -4.31 -6.10
N ARG A 19 11.20 -5.60 -6.04
CA ARG A 19 10.89 -6.39 -7.22
C ARG A 19 9.71 -5.80 -7.99
N VAL A 20 8.64 -5.45 -7.29
CA VAL A 20 7.47 -4.80 -7.90
C VAL A 20 7.88 -3.49 -8.56
N LEU A 21 8.66 -2.66 -7.87
CA LEU A 21 9.12 -1.38 -8.38
C LEU A 21 9.86 -1.55 -9.72
N TYR A 22 10.79 -2.51 -9.78
CA TYR A 22 11.58 -2.75 -10.98
C TYR A 22 10.75 -3.38 -12.12
N GLU A 23 9.94 -4.37 -11.81
CA GLU A 23 9.16 -5.08 -12.84
C GLU A 23 8.08 -4.20 -13.47
N THR A 24 7.46 -3.33 -12.69
CA THR A 24 6.40 -2.44 -13.18
C THR A 24 6.93 -1.09 -13.67
N LYS A 25 8.17 -0.75 -13.37
CA LYS A 25 8.75 0.57 -13.60
C LYS A 25 8.00 1.68 -12.85
N ALA A 26 7.40 1.32 -11.73
CA ALA A 26 6.69 2.27 -10.87
C ALA A 26 7.67 3.27 -10.26
N ASP A 27 7.13 4.37 -9.74
CA ASP A 27 7.91 5.40 -9.08
C ASP A 27 7.96 5.19 -7.57
N ARG A 28 6.91 4.58 -7.02
CA ARG A 28 6.79 4.38 -5.59
C ARG A 28 5.90 3.17 -5.31
N VAL A 29 6.34 2.29 -4.40
CA VAL A 29 5.56 1.11 -3.97
C VAL A 29 5.58 1.06 -2.45
N TYR A 30 4.40 0.92 -1.84
CA TYR A 30 4.30 0.87 -0.39
C TYR A 30 3.12 -0.01 0.03
N ILE A 31 3.07 -0.29 1.33
CA ILE A 31 1.98 -1.07 1.92
C ILE A 31 1.24 -0.20 2.92
N VAL A 32 -0.08 -0.08 2.74
CA VAL A 32 -0.97 0.54 3.71
C VAL A 32 -1.57 -0.57 4.55
N GLN A 33 -1.46 -0.45 5.88
CA GLN A 33 -1.97 -1.46 6.81
C GLN A 33 -2.98 -0.85 7.77
N PRO A 34 -4.11 -1.55 7.98
CA PRO A 34 -5.06 -1.15 9.02
C PRO A 34 -4.51 -1.56 10.39
N HIS A 35 -4.77 -0.74 11.40
CA HIS A 35 -4.44 -1.09 12.78
C HIS A 35 -5.38 -0.38 13.74
N PRO A 36 -5.70 -1.02 14.88
CA PRO A 36 -6.50 -0.36 15.91
C PRO A 36 -5.62 0.51 16.81
N LEU A 37 -6.21 1.59 17.32
CA LEU A 37 -5.72 2.34 18.47
C LEU A 37 -6.93 2.56 19.38
N GLY A 38 -7.03 1.78 20.46
CA GLY A 38 -8.23 1.74 21.28
C GLY A 38 -9.41 1.16 20.49
N HIS A 39 -10.50 1.93 20.37
CA HIS A 39 -11.70 1.52 19.66
C HIS A 39 -11.77 2.07 18.24
N VAL A 40 -10.74 2.79 17.80
CA VAL A 40 -10.72 3.44 16.49
C VAL A 40 -9.72 2.73 15.58
N ALA A 41 -10.09 2.59 14.32
CA ALA A 41 -9.22 2.00 13.30
C ALA A 41 -8.50 3.09 12.51
N PHE A 42 -7.23 2.83 12.22
CA PHE A 42 -6.34 3.74 11.51
C PHE A 42 -5.66 3.02 10.36
N LEU A 43 -5.13 3.80 9.43
CA LEU A 43 -4.28 3.32 8.34
C LEU A 43 -2.89 3.92 8.49
N SER A 44 -1.86 3.10 8.30
CA SER A 44 -0.47 3.58 8.33
C SER A 44 0.39 2.86 7.30
N ILE A 45 1.43 3.53 6.86
CA ILE A 45 2.47 2.96 6.00
C ILE A 45 3.70 2.67 6.84
N GLN A 46 4.14 1.42 6.85
CA GLN A 46 5.38 0.99 7.50
C GLN A 46 6.47 0.70 6.46
N PHE A 47 6.10 0.13 5.33
CA PHE A 47 7.03 -0.29 4.27
C PHE A 47 6.82 0.54 3.02
N GLU A 48 7.89 1.15 2.53
CA GLU A 48 7.87 1.94 1.30
C GLU A 48 9.20 1.82 0.59
N VAL A 49 9.15 1.66 -0.73
CA VAL A 49 10.30 1.79 -1.63
C VAL A 49 9.95 2.79 -2.71
N LYS A 50 10.94 3.52 -3.21
CA LYS A 50 10.71 4.54 -4.21
C LYS A 50 11.96 4.78 -5.03
N ARG A 51 11.79 5.33 -6.22
CA ARG A 51 12.91 5.75 -7.06
C ARG A 51 13.51 7.04 -6.51
N LYS A 52 14.79 7.23 -6.82
CA LYS A 52 15.52 8.44 -6.42
C LYS A 52 14.82 9.68 -6.99
N GLY A 53 14.63 10.69 -6.17
CA GLY A 53 14.00 11.94 -6.57
C GLY A 53 12.48 11.97 -6.41
N ILE A 54 11.87 10.83 -6.04
CA ILE A 54 10.44 10.75 -5.79
C ILE A 54 10.17 10.99 -4.30
N ALA A 55 9.18 11.83 -4.00
CA ALA A 55 8.75 12.08 -2.63
C ALA A 55 8.16 10.82 -2.00
N GLY A 56 8.43 10.61 -0.71
CA GLY A 56 7.85 9.50 0.04
C GLY A 56 6.41 9.78 0.46
N MET A 57 5.64 8.71 0.62
CA MET A 57 4.26 8.73 1.10
C MET A 57 4.15 8.31 2.57
N ARG A 58 5.16 7.60 3.06
CA ARG A 58 5.15 6.97 4.38
C ARG A 58 4.79 7.95 5.50
N GLU A 59 5.39 9.12 5.51
CA GLU A 59 5.15 10.12 6.55
C GLU A 59 3.78 10.77 6.46
N ASN A 60 3.15 10.71 5.30
CA ASN A 60 1.85 11.33 5.05
C ASN A 60 0.68 10.45 5.48
N ILE A 61 0.89 9.15 5.62
CA ILE A 61 -0.13 8.21 6.08
C ILE A 61 0.40 7.50 7.33
N GLN A 62 0.24 8.17 8.46
CA GLN A 62 0.59 7.66 9.77
C GLN A 62 -0.60 7.89 10.69
N SER A 63 -1.22 6.80 11.13
CA SER A 63 -2.43 6.82 11.97
C SER A 63 -3.54 7.70 11.36
N LEU A 64 -3.77 7.53 10.05
CA LEU A 64 -4.88 8.17 9.36
C LEU A 64 -6.17 7.51 9.83
N PRO A 65 -7.11 8.25 10.47
CA PRO A 65 -8.37 7.65 10.89
C PRO A 65 -9.15 7.10 9.70
N MET A 66 -9.54 5.83 9.78
CA MET A 66 -10.32 5.20 8.70
C MET A 66 -11.64 5.92 8.47
N SER A 67 -12.20 6.55 9.52
CA SER A 67 -13.42 7.34 9.40
C SER A 67 -13.33 8.53 8.45
N GLU A 68 -12.11 9.08 8.25
CA GLU A 68 -11.89 10.19 7.32
C GLU A 68 -11.89 9.74 5.86
N VAL A 69 -11.69 8.46 5.62
CA VAL A 69 -11.63 7.85 4.28
C VAL A 69 -12.48 6.59 4.20
N ALA A 70 -13.63 6.59 4.88
CA ALA A 70 -14.44 5.39 5.14
C ALA A 70 -14.82 4.61 3.87
N VAL A 71 -15.26 5.29 2.83
CA VAL A 71 -15.67 4.64 1.57
C VAL A 71 -14.47 4.01 0.88
N PHE A 72 -13.35 4.73 0.85
CA PHE A 72 -12.11 4.23 0.26
C PHE A 72 -11.55 3.04 1.06
N ALA A 73 -11.53 3.14 2.38
CA ALA A 73 -11.09 2.06 3.26
C ALA A 73 -11.92 0.78 3.05
N LYS A 74 -13.24 0.93 2.87
CA LYS A 74 -14.11 -0.19 2.54
C LYS A 74 -13.72 -0.83 1.21
N SER A 75 -13.42 -0.02 0.20
CA SER A 75 -12.94 -0.51 -1.10
C SER A 75 -11.62 -1.27 -0.96
N LEU A 76 -10.69 -0.78 -0.15
CA LEU A 76 -9.42 -1.46 0.12
C LEU A 76 -9.63 -2.84 0.74
N ALA A 77 -10.59 -2.95 1.65
CA ALA A 77 -10.88 -4.19 2.36
C ALA A 77 -11.64 -5.20 1.52
N GLU A 78 -12.44 -4.75 0.56
CA GLU A 78 -13.35 -5.63 -0.19
C GLU A 78 -12.84 -6.04 -1.57
N ASN A 79 -12.08 -5.18 -2.26
CA ASN A 79 -11.66 -5.45 -3.63
C ASN A 79 -10.28 -6.12 -3.68
N LEU A 80 -10.18 -7.21 -4.42
CA LEU A 80 -8.91 -7.93 -4.58
C LEU A 80 -7.87 -7.09 -5.30
N PHE A 81 -8.31 -6.30 -6.29
CA PHE A 81 -7.43 -5.46 -7.08
C PHE A 81 -8.21 -4.26 -7.62
N MET A 82 -7.56 -3.11 -7.60
CA MET A 82 -8.09 -1.88 -8.18
C MET A 82 -7.00 -1.20 -9.00
N PHE A 83 -7.38 -0.60 -10.12
CA PHE A 83 -6.46 0.20 -10.91
C PHE A 83 -7.12 1.51 -11.27
N TYR A 84 -6.47 2.62 -10.89
CA TYR A 84 -6.87 3.96 -11.25
C TYR A 84 -5.85 4.50 -12.26
N SER A 85 -6.26 4.59 -13.53
CA SER A 85 -5.38 5.10 -14.60
C SER A 85 -5.22 6.62 -14.53
N ASP A 86 -6.18 7.31 -13.90
CA ASP A 86 -6.14 8.74 -13.67
C ASP A 86 -6.77 9.08 -12.33
N ILE A 87 -5.93 9.44 -11.37
CA ILE A 87 -6.35 9.75 -9.99
C ILE A 87 -7.38 10.89 -10.00
N ASP A 88 -7.13 11.94 -10.77
CA ASP A 88 -7.94 13.15 -10.71
C ASP A 88 -9.39 12.91 -11.11
N SER A 89 -9.64 12.05 -12.10
CA SER A 89 -10.98 11.76 -12.59
C SER A 89 -11.65 10.55 -11.95
N GLN A 90 -10.87 9.60 -11.42
CA GLN A 90 -11.40 8.31 -10.97
C GLN A 90 -11.51 8.16 -9.46
N VAL A 91 -10.67 8.84 -8.68
CA VAL A 91 -10.73 8.79 -7.22
C VAL A 91 -11.72 9.83 -6.73
N LYS A 92 -12.79 9.37 -6.06
CA LYS A 92 -13.87 10.24 -5.59
C LYS A 92 -13.65 10.79 -4.20
N ASP A 93 -12.94 10.06 -3.34
CA ASP A 93 -12.63 10.50 -1.99
C ASP A 93 -11.66 11.68 -2.02
N ARG A 94 -12.08 12.81 -1.46
CA ARG A 94 -11.30 14.05 -1.52
C ARG A 94 -9.99 13.97 -0.75
N VAL A 95 -10.00 13.33 0.41
CA VAL A 95 -8.80 13.18 1.24
C VAL A 95 -7.77 12.31 0.52
N VAL A 96 -8.21 11.17 0.00
CA VAL A 96 -7.36 10.24 -0.74
C VAL A 96 -6.81 10.90 -2.01
N LYS A 97 -7.68 11.54 -2.78
CA LYS A 97 -7.27 12.26 -4.00
C LYS A 97 -6.21 13.31 -3.69
N SER A 98 -6.42 14.09 -2.64
CA SER A 98 -5.48 15.13 -2.20
C SER A 98 -4.13 14.53 -1.80
N LEU A 99 -4.15 13.47 -0.99
CA LEU A 99 -2.92 12.79 -0.56
C LEU A 99 -2.10 12.28 -1.76
N LEU A 100 -2.76 11.59 -2.68
CA LEU A 100 -2.09 11.00 -3.84
C LEU A 100 -1.61 12.08 -4.82
N SER A 101 -2.47 13.02 -5.18
CA SER A 101 -2.16 14.08 -6.17
C SER A 101 -1.07 15.02 -5.68
N THR A 102 -1.13 15.44 -4.40
CA THR A 102 -0.12 16.33 -3.81
C THR A 102 1.27 15.71 -3.84
N ASN A 103 1.34 14.40 -3.75
CA ASN A 103 2.60 13.67 -3.77
C ASN A 103 2.96 13.14 -5.17
N GLY A 104 2.32 13.66 -6.20
CA GLY A 104 2.68 13.41 -7.59
C GLY A 104 2.12 12.15 -8.21
N CYS A 105 1.22 11.44 -7.54
CA CYS A 105 0.62 10.24 -8.11
C CYS A 105 -0.34 10.60 -9.24
N ARG A 106 -0.16 9.99 -10.41
CA ARG A 106 -1.09 10.11 -11.53
C ARG A 106 -1.93 8.85 -11.69
N SER A 107 -1.31 7.69 -11.57
CA SER A 107 -2.00 6.41 -11.64
C SER A 107 -1.52 5.49 -10.52
N VAL A 108 -2.38 4.59 -10.07
CA VAL A 108 -2.05 3.66 -8.99
C VAL A 108 -2.76 2.33 -9.16
N ALA A 109 -2.02 1.24 -8.95
CA ALA A 109 -2.56 -0.10 -8.83
C ALA A 109 -2.52 -0.51 -7.36
N ILE A 110 -3.61 -1.10 -6.88
CA ILE A 110 -3.78 -1.44 -5.46
C ILE A 110 -4.18 -2.91 -5.34
N LYS A 111 -3.38 -3.68 -4.61
CA LYS A 111 -3.62 -5.11 -4.40
C LYS A 111 -3.89 -5.41 -2.94
N ARG A 112 -5.01 -6.07 -2.66
CA ARG A 112 -5.37 -6.50 -1.31
C ARG A 112 -4.42 -7.60 -0.81
N LEU A 113 -4.06 -7.50 0.47
CA LEU A 113 -3.29 -8.49 1.20
C LEU A 113 -4.20 -9.18 2.21
N ASN A 114 -4.16 -10.51 2.23
CA ASN A 114 -5.00 -11.31 3.11
C ASN A 114 -4.16 -12.25 3.95
N SER A 115 -4.49 -12.38 5.23
CA SER A 115 -3.98 -13.45 6.07
C SER A 115 -5.18 -14.29 6.47
N SER A 116 -5.25 -15.52 5.97
CA SER A 116 -6.46 -16.34 6.00
C SER A 116 -7.60 -15.60 5.29
N GLN A 117 -8.66 -15.22 5.99
CA GLN A 117 -9.77 -14.45 5.41
C GLN A 117 -9.74 -12.98 5.82
N ASP A 118 -8.75 -12.60 6.63
CA ASP A 118 -8.67 -11.26 7.16
C ASP A 118 -7.90 -10.33 6.23
N TRP A 119 -8.42 -9.12 6.08
CA TRP A 119 -7.72 -8.05 5.39
C TRP A 119 -6.60 -7.53 6.28
N VAL A 120 -5.36 -7.54 5.80
CA VAL A 120 -4.17 -7.11 6.55
C VAL A 120 -3.45 -5.94 5.93
N GLY A 121 -3.89 -5.48 4.79
CA GLY A 121 -3.29 -4.32 4.13
C GLY A 121 -3.46 -4.36 2.62
N ASN A 122 -2.82 -3.40 1.95
CA ASN A 122 -2.81 -3.30 0.49
C ASN A 122 -1.45 -2.84 0.01
N ILE A 123 -1.00 -3.42 -1.11
CA ILE A 123 0.15 -2.90 -1.83
C ILE A 123 -0.35 -1.79 -2.76
N PHE A 124 0.28 -0.61 -2.67
CA PHE A 124 0.05 0.51 -3.57
C PHE A 124 1.25 0.62 -4.50
N CYS A 125 1.01 0.61 -5.80
CA CYS A 125 2.02 0.72 -6.84
C CYS A 125 1.71 1.97 -7.65
N GLU A 126 2.46 3.06 -7.43
CA GLU A 126 2.16 4.39 -7.96
C GLU A 126 3.07 4.78 -9.11
N PHE A 127 2.47 5.49 -10.05
CA PHE A 127 3.16 6.06 -11.20
C PHE A 127 2.91 7.57 -11.22
N THR A 128 3.96 8.35 -11.46
CA THR A 128 3.86 9.81 -11.61
C THR A 128 3.45 10.22 -13.02
N ASP A 129 3.40 9.26 -13.91
CA ASP A 129 2.95 9.42 -15.29
C ASP A 129 2.09 8.22 -15.67
N ASP A 130 1.70 8.09 -16.92
CA ASP A 130 0.95 6.93 -17.38
C ASP A 130 1.85 5.69 -17.32
N THR A 131 1.29 4.57 -16.84
CA THR A 131 1.99 3.31 -16.91
C THR A 131 1.90 2.75 -18.32
N GLY A 132 3.02 2.22 -18.84
CA GLY A 132 3.03 1.49 -20.11
C GLY A 132 2.57 0.04 -19.97
N MET A 133 2.28 -0.41 -18.74
CA MET A 133 1.91 -1.78 -18.44
C MET A 133 0.39 -1.93 -18.40
N GLY A 134 -0.13 -3.02 -18.96
CA GLY A 134 -1.55 -3.33 -18.92
C GLY A 134 -2.03 -3.70 -17.51
N GLU A 135 -3.32 -3.51 -17.27
CA GLU A 135 -3.94 -3.78 -15.96
C GLU A 135 -3.73 -5.22 -15.51
N ASP A 136 -3.89 -6.19 -16.42
CA ASP A 136 -3.73 -7.61 -16.11
C ASP A 136 -2.28 -7.95 -15.74
N GLU A 137 -1.30 -7.35 -16.41
CA GLU A 137 0.11 -7.52 -16.09
C GLU A 137 0.44 -6.93 -14.71
N LEU A 138 -0.07 -5.73 -14.43
CA LEU A 138 0.09 -5.10 -13.12
C LEU A 138 -0.48 -5.99 -12.02
N HIS A 139 -1.68 -6.52 -12.24
CA HIS A 139 -2.31 -7.41 -11.27
C HIS A 139 -1.46 -8.66 -11.03
N LYS A 140 -0.92 -9.25 -12.08
CA LYS A 140 -0.08 -10.44 -11.97
C LYS A 140 1.16 -10.19 -11.12
N VAL A 141 1.87 -9.09 -11.37
CA VAL A 141 3.08 -8.74 -10.61
C VAL A 141 2.74 -8.50 -9.14
N LEU A 142 1.68 -7.74 -8.87
CA LEU A 142 1.26 -7.44 -7.50
C LEU A 142 0.74 -8.67 -6.77
N HIS A 143 0.06 -9.56 -7.48
CA HIS A 143 -0.42 -10.82 -6.90
C HIS A 143 0.73 -11.71 -6.45
N GLU A 144 1.76 -11.85 -7.27
CA GLU A 144 2.95 -12.64 -6.91
C GLU A 144 3.62 -12.08 -5.65
N ALA A 145 3.75 -10.76 -5.55
CA ALA A 145 4.29 -10.13 -4.36
C ALA A 145 3.39 -10.36 -3.14
N ALA A 146 2.07 -10.21 -3.31
CA ALA A 146 1.10 -10.41 -2.23
C ALA A 146 1.19 -11.83 -1.65
N VAL A 147 1.27 -12.84 -2.49
CA VAL A 147 1.39 -14.23 -2.06
C VAL A 147 2.65 -14.44 -1.19
N ASN A 148 3.73 -13.75 -1.53
CA ASN A 148 5.01 -13.93 -0.84
C ASN A 148 5.09 -13.18 0.49
N ILE A 149 4.29 -12.14 0.71
CA ILE A 149 4.46 -11.28 1.89
C ILE A 149 3.25 -11.21 2.83
N GLN A 150 2.05 -11.56 2.37
CA GLN A 150 0.83 -11.33 3.17
C GLN A 150 0.81 -12.06 4.51
N TYR A 151 1.51 -13.17 4.64
CA TYR A 151 1.54 -13.96 5.88
C TYR A 151 2.72 -13.59 6.79
N ILE A 152 3.62 -12.73 6.34
CA ILE A 152 4.82 -12.36 7.10
C ILE A 152 4.84 -10.87 7.48
N LEU A 153 3.78 -10.13 7.19
CA LEU A 153 3.69 -8.72 7.57
C LEU A 153 3.67 -8.60 9.09
N PRO A 154 4.53 -7.73 9.65
CA PRO A 154 4.48 -7.46 11.09
C PRO A 154 3.17 -6.79 11.46
N GLU A 155 2.61 -7.18 12.60
CA GLU A 155 1.46 -6.49 13.16
C GLU A 155 1.87 -5.14 13.70
N PHE A 156 0.99 -4.14 13.54
CA PHE A 156 1.16 -2.87 14.23
C PHE A 156 0.90 -3.07 15.71
N ARG A 157 1.89 -2.72 16.52
CA ARG A 157 1.74 -2.72 17.97
C ARG A 157 1.42 -1.32 18.43
N GLU A 158 0.45 -1.22 19.34
CA GLU A 158 0.23 0.01 20.07
C GLU A 158 1.50 0.38 20.81
N VAL A 159 1.99 1.60 20.58
CA VAL A 159 3.03 2.16 21.43
C VAL A 159 2.32 2.64 22.69
N LYS A 160 2.46 1.90 23.77
CA LYS A 160 2.01 2.37 25.07
C LYS A 160 3.00 3.41 25.56
N LEU A 161 2.57 4.63 25.56
CA LEU A 161 3.30 5.71 26.17
C LEU A 161 3.12 5.68 27.69
#